data_11ebdbe11b31ea532a7c656fc2220274
#
_entry.id   11ebdbe11b31ea532a7c656fc2220274
#
_cell.length_a   1.000
_cell.length_b   1.000
_cell.length_c   1.000
_cell.angle_alpha   90.00
_cell.angle_beta   90.00
_cell.angle_gamma   90.00
#
_symmetry.space_group_name_H-M   'P 1'
#
loop_
_entity.id
_entity.type
_entity.pdbx_description
1 polymer ?
#
loop_
_entity_poly.entity_id
_entity_poly.type
_entity_poly.pdbx_seq_one_letter_code
_entity_poly.pdbx_strand_id
1 'polypeptide(L)'
;FVSYRGESVGILGKNGSGKSTLLRIIAGNESPTSGLVRVSAEPRLLGVSAALQGALTGRENVRLGLLAMGLHPDEVAQLENSVIEWADLTDSIDRPLRTYSSGMSARLKFSIATSVRAEILLVDEALSTGDSTFTSKAKKRMDSFLEESGTVFLVSHGAKTIQDNCSRALWLHEGEIIADGPAESLTKRYRVWSNRAATGKDDEAEKIIRETAASYTPPAIRLSSETASR
;
A
#
# COMPACT_ATOMS: atom_id res chain seq x y z
N PHE A 1 5.41 -2.00 -16.55
CA PHE A 1 5.34 -0.54 -16.31
C PHE A 1 6.63 -0.02 -15.67
N VAL A 2 6.82 1.28 -15.67
CA VAL A 2 7.90 2.00 -14.97
C VAL A 2 7.25 3.03 -14.08
N SER A 3 7.76 3.19 -12.86
CA SER A 3 7.41 4.30 -11.98
C SER A 3 8.65 5.14 -11.71
N TYR A 4 8.47 6.45 -11.65
CA TYR A 4 9.54 7.39 -11.38
C TYR A 4 9.48 7.86 -9.92
N ARG A 5 10.61 8.31 -9.42
CA ARG A 5 10.70 8.86 -8.06
C ARG A 5 9.71 10.02 -7.86
N GLY A 6 8.97 9.99 -6.78
CA GLY A 6 7.95 10.99 -6.48
C GLY A 6 6.58 10.75 -7.09
N GLU A 7 6.38 9.64 -7.83
CA GLU A 7 5.05 9.29 -8.33
C GLU A 7 4.19 8.64 -7.26
N SER A 8 2.91 8.99 -7.25
CA SER A 8 1.85 8.26 -6.55
C SER A 8 1.00 7.48 -7.56
N VAL A 9 1.10 6.16 -7.51
CA VAL A 9 0.48 5.24 -8.46
C VAL A 9 -0.62 4.44 -7.78
N GLY A 10 -1.86 4.67 -8.17
CA GLY A 10 -3.01 3.89 -7.71
C GLY A 10 -3.17 2.59 -8.50
N ILE A 11 -3.58 1.51 -7.84
CA ILE A 11 -3.85 0.23 -8.49
C ILE A 11 -5.33 -0.09 -8.39
N LEU A 12 -6.02 -0.01 -9.53
CA LEU A 12 -7.44 -0.32 -9.70
C LEU A 12 -7.63 -1.77 -10.13
N GLY A 13 -8.75 -2.37 -9.73
CA GLY A 13 -9.15 -3.72 -10.17
C GLY A 13 -10.10 -4.38 -9.17
N LYS A 14 -10.94 -5.30 -9.66
CA LYS A 14 -11.83 -6.09 -8.79
C LYS A 14 -11.05 -7.01 -7.85
N ASN A 15 -11.75 -7.62 -6.89
CA ASN A 15 -11.14 -8.68 -6.06
C ASN A 15 -10.68 -9.84 -6.95
N GLY A 16 -9.48 -10.35 -6.66
CA GLY A 16 -8.87 -11.41 -7.46
C GLY A 16 -8.18 -10.95 -8.75
N SER A 17 -8.14 -9.64 -9.06
CA SER A 17 -7.43 -9.16 -10.27
C SER A 17 -5.90 -9.15 -10.18
N GLY A 18 -5.32 -9.53 -9.03
CA GLY A 18 -3.87 -9.63 -8.85
C GLY A 18 -3.21 -8.43 -8.16
N LYS A 19 -3.97 -7.45 -7.64
CA LYS A 19 -3.41 -6.24 -6.99
C LYS A 19 -2.43 -6.55 -5.84
N SER A 20 -2.86 -7.36 -4.88
CA SER A 20 -2.01 -7.73 -3.74
C SER A 20 -0.81 -8.60 -4.16
N THR A 21 -0.98 -9.44 -5.18
CA THR A 21 0.13 -10.22 -5.76
C THR A 21 1.16 -9.28 -6.38
N LEU A 22 0.71 -8.29 -7.16
CA LEU A 22 1.59 -7.28 -7.74
C LEU A 22 2.38 -6.53 -6.64
N LEU A 23 1.70 -6.09 -5.55
CA LEU A 23 2.39 -5.44 -4.43
C LEU A 23 3.42 -6.35 -3.77
N ARG A 24 3.12 -7.64 -3.56
CA ARG A 24 4.06 -8.60 -2.96
C ARG A 24 5.27 -8.85 -3.86
N ILE A 25 5.08 -8.88 -5.17
CA ILE A 25 6.18 -8.98 -6.15
C ILE A 25 7.06 -7.72 -6.12
N ILE A 26 6.46 -6.52 -6.08
CA ILE A 26 7.22 -5.27 -5.97
C ILE A 26 7.98 -5.21 -4.64
N ALA A 27 7.36 -5.70 -3.55
CA ALA A 27 7.97 -5.78 -2.21
C ALA A 27 9.11 -6.81 -2.12
N GLY A 28 9.31 -7.65 -3.14
CA GLY A 28 10.27 -8.75 -3.08
C GLY A 28 9.84 -9.94 -2.23
N ASN A 29 8.59 -9.96 -1.75
CA ASN A 29 8.03 -11.07 -0.95
C ASN A 29 7.63 -12.28 -1.79
N GLU A 30 7.44 -12.07 -3.10
CA GLU A 30 7.17 -13.12 -4.09
C GLU A 30 8.05 -12.90 -5.32
N SER A 31 8.64 -13.96 -5.84
CA SER A 31 9.40 -13.91 -7.09
C SER A 31 8.45 -13.91 -8.29
N PRO A 32 8.69 -13.08 -9.32
CA PRO A 32 7.92 -13.15 -10.55
C PRO A 32 8.21 -14.47 -11.28
N THR A 33 7.19 -15.07 -11.89
CA THR A 33 7.34 -16.29 -12.70
C THR A 33 8.20 -16.03 -13.95
N SER A 34 8.17 -14.80 -14.46
CA SER A 34 8.99 -14.36 -15.59
C SER A 34 9.24 -12.85 -15.52
N GLY A 35 10.25 -12.37 -16.20
CA GLY A 35 10.65 -10.97 -16.19
C GLY A 35 11.51 -10.59 -14.99
N LEU A 36 11.64 -9.29 -14.76
CA LEU A 36 12.49 -8.71 -13.70
C LEU A 36 11.76 -7.58 -12.99
N VAL A 37 11.94 -7.50 -11.68
CA VAL A 37 11.57 -6.32 -10.88
C VAL A 37 12.87 -5.63 -10.47
N ARG A 38 12.94 -4.34 -10.74
CA ARG A 38 14.07 -3.49 -10.31
C ARG A 38 13.53 -2.34 -9.50
N VAL A 39 14.10 -2.13 -8.34
CA VAL A 39 13.73 -1.07 -7.40
C VAL A 39 14.97 -0.26 -7.04
N SER A 40 14.80 1.04 -6.85
CA SER A 40 15.91 1.96 -6.48
C SER A 40 16.19 1.96 -4.98
N ALA A 41 15.25 1.48 -4.18
CA ALA A 41 15.34 1.34 -2.74
C ALA A 41 14.47 0.17 -2.30
N GLU A 42 14.63 -0.29 -1.07
CA GLU A 42 13.83 -1.37 -0.51
C GLU A 42 12.37 -0.93 -0.33
N PRO A 43 11.41 -1.58 -1.01
CA PRO A 43 10.00 -1.23 -0.89
C PRO A 43 9.46 -1.66 0.47
N ARG A 44 8.64 -0.82 1.08
CA ARG A 44 7.96 -1.13 2.34
C ARG A 44 6.48 -1.35 2.10
N LEU A 45 5.99 -2.54 2.42
CA LEU A 45 4.58 -2.89 2.32
C LEU A 45 3.86 -2.51 3.63
N LEU A 46 3.02 -1.50 3.54
CA LEU A 46 2.12 -1.09 4.62
C LEU A 46 0.87 -2.00 4.57
N GLY A 47 0.62 -2.77 5.62
CA GLY A 47 -0.53 -3.69 5.68
C GLY A 47 -0.18 -5.14 5.99
N VAL A 48 0.93 -5.64 5.50
CA VAL A 48 1.53 -6.92 5.97
C VAL A 48 2.50 -6.60 7.10
N SER A 49 2.00 -5.86 8.05
CA SER A 49 2.81 -5.44 9.18
C SER A 49 3.31 -6.63 9.99
N ALA A 50 4.43 -6.40 10.63
CA ALA A 50 5.05 -7.23 11.63
C ALA A 50 4.02 -8.14 12.30
N ALA A 51 4.21 -9.44 12.21
CA ALA A 51 3.37 -10.41 12.87
C ALA A 51 3.42 -10.11 14.36
N LEU A 52 2.48 -9.29 14.84
CA LEU A 52 2.42 -8.91 16.22
C LEU A 52 2.20 -10.16 17.06
N GLN A 53 3.03 -10.35 18.07
CA GLN A 53 3.03 -11.51 18.94
C GLN A 53 2.07 -11.29 20.10
N GLY A 54 0.98 -12.05 20.16
CA GLY A 54 -0.04 -11.92 21.20
C GLY A 54 0.48 -12.14 22.63
N ALA A 55 1.53 -12.94 22.80
CA ALA A 55 2.16 -13.22 24.09
C ALA A 55 3.04 -12.07 24.59
N LEU A 56 3.58 -11.27 23.70
CA LEU A 56 4.42 -10.12 24.03
C LEU A 56 3.56 -8.90 24.40
N THR A 57 4.14 -7.98 25.17
CA THR A 57 3.54 -6.68 25.47
C THR A 57 3.44 -5.80 24.23
N GLY A 58 2.62 -4.76 24.28
CA GLY A 58 2.57 -3.76 23.21
C GLY A 58 3.93 -3.14 22.94
N ARG A 59 4.70 -2.81 24.00
CA ARG A 59 6.05 -2.25 23.92
C ARG A 59 7.02 -3.19 23.20
N GLU A 60 7.03 -4.47 23.58
CA GLU A 60 7.87 -5.47 22.91
C GLU A 60 7.48 -5.63 21.44
N ASN A 61 6.19 -5.54 21.12
CA ASN A 61 5.71 -5.55 19.75
C ASN A 61 6.14 -4.29 18.95
N VAL A 62 6.20 -3.10 19.58
CA VAL A 62 6.76 -1.90 18.94
C VAL A 62 8.22 -2.16 18.58
N ARG A 63 9.04 -2.61 19.52
CA ARG A 63 10.46 -2.92 19.28
C ARG A 63 10.64 -3.95 18.17
N LEU A 64 9.90 -5.05 18.25
CA LEU A 64 9.93 -6.11 17.25
C LEU A 64 9.54 -5.59 15.86
N GLY A 65 8.49 -4.76 15.78
CA GLY A 65 8.04 -4.16 14.54
C GLY A 65 9.06 -3.22 13.92
N LEU A 66 9.68 -2.35 14.72
CA LEU A 66 10.72 -1.43 14.27
C LEU A 66 11.99 -2.17 13.80
N LEU A 67 12.43 -3.19 14.55
CA LEU A 67 13.56 -4.05 14.15
C LEU A 67 13.26 -4.80 12.84
N ALA A 68 12.04 -5.33 12.68
CA ALA A 68 11.61 -5.99 11.45
C ALA A 68 11.56 -5.03 10.24
N MET A 69 11.47 -3.73 10.50
CA MET A 69 11.58 -2.68 9.47
C MET A 69 13.04 -2.31 9.17
N GLY A 70 14.02 -3.01 9.73
CA GLY A 70 15.45 -2.82 9.47
C GLY A 70 16.12 -1.72 10.29
N LEU A 71 15.46 -1.19 11.34
CA LEU A 71 16.08 -0.17 12.20
C LEU A 71 17.12 -0.80 13.13
N HIS A 72 18.18 -0.03 13.39
CA HIS A 72 19.17 -0.39 14.41
C HIS A 72 18.56 -0.24 15.83
N PRO A 73 19.00 -1.03 16.85
CA PRO A 73 18.49 -0.94 18.23
C PRO A 73 18.48 0.47 18.82
N ASP A 74 19.47 1.30 18.50
CA ASP A 74 19.55 2.67 18.98
C ASP A 74 18.45 3.57 18.39
N GLU A 75 18.11 3.36 17.11
CA GLU A 75 17.00 4.06 16.43
C GLU A 75 15.65 3.62 17.00
N VAL A 76 15.52 2.31 17.30
CA VAL A 76 14.33 1.75 17.94
C VAL A 76 14.11 2.41 19.31
N ALA A 77 15.15 2.56 20.13
CA ALA A 77 15.05 3.19 21.43
C ALA A 77 14.60 4.66 21.35
N GLN A 78 15.01 5.37 20.30
CA GLN A 78 14.60 6.76 20.06
C GLN A 78 13.14 6.89 19.60
N LEU A 79 12.66 5.96 18.80
CA LEU A 79 11.32 6.01 18.20
C LEU A 79 10.22 5.37 19.06
N GLU A 80 10.57 4.44 19.93
CA GLU A 80 9.62 3.63 20.71
C GLU A 80 8.54 4.47 21.39
N ASN A 81 8.96 5.47 22.18
CA ASN A 81 8.01 6.27 22.94
C ASN A 81 7.09 7.10 22.04
N SER A 82 7.61 7.68 20.96
CA SER A 82 6.80 8.44 20.00
C SER A 82 5.75 7.59 19.30
N VAL A 83 6.09 6.34 18.99
CA VAL A 83 5.15 5.36 18.40
C VAL A 83 4.03 5.03 19.39
N ILE A 84 4.38 4.83 20.67
CA ILE A 84 3.43 4.50 21.73
C ILE A 84 2.46 5.67 22.00
N GLU A 85 2.98 6.87 22.13
CA GLU A 85 2.20 8.10 22.33
C GLU A 85 1.25 8.35 21.17
N TRP A 86 1.76 8.15 19.93
CA TRP A 86 0.93 8.34 18.76
C TRP A 86 -0.24 7.35 18.69
N ALA A 87 -0.04 6.11 19.17
CA ALA A 87 -1.07 5.07 19.24
C ALA A 87 -2.11 5.34 20.33
N ASP A 88 -1.91 6.30 21.23
CA ASP A 88 -2.70 6.55 22.44
C ASP A 88 -2.81 5.28 23.32
N LEU A 89 -1.68 4.60 23.55
CA LEU A 89 -1.63 3.33 24.29
C LEU A 89 -0.70 3.36 25.51
N THR A 90 -0.25 4.53 25.94
CA THR A 90 0.73 4.71 27.03
C THR A 90 0.34 3.91 28.29
N ASP A 91 -0.92 3.98 28.72
CA ASP A 91 -1.40 3.31 29.95
C ASP A 91 -1.55 1.79 29.78
N SER A 92 -1.55 1.29 28.56
CA SER A 92 -1.81 -0.13 28.26
C SER A 92 -0.62 -0.83 27.60
N ILE A 93 0.45 -0.08 27.32
CA ILE A 93 1.52 -0.57 26.44
C ILE A 93 2.28 -1.78 27.01
N ASP A 94 2.38 -1.88 28.32
CA ASP A 94 3.09 -2.96 29.00
C ASP A 94 2.20 -4.19 29.31
N ARG A 95 0.95 -4.19 28.81
CA ARG A 95 0.06 -5.36 28.88
C ARG A 95 0.31 -6.28 27.68
N PRO A 96 0.09 -7.60 27.83
CA PRO A 96 0.17 -8.54 26.71
C PRO A 96 -0.81 -8.17 25.58
N LEU A 97 -0.36 -8.22 24.33
CA LEU A 97 -1.14 -7.80 23.15
C LEU A 97 -2.45 -8.60 23.01
N ARG A 98 -2.48 -9.87 23.44
CA ARG A 98 -3.71 -10.69 23.44
C ARG A 98 -4.85 -10.10 24.28
N THR A 99 -4.55 -9.15 25.19
CA THR A 99 -5.54 -8.46 26.03
C THR A 99 -6.06 -7.17 25.39
N TYR A 100 -5.54 -6.80 24.23
CA TYR A 100 -5.96 -5.59 23.52
C TYR A 100 -7.29 -5.81 22.81
N SER A 101 -8.08 -4.74 22.71
CA SER A 101 -9.20 -4.71 21.78
C SER A 101 -8.70 -4.72 20.33
N SER A 102 -9.59 -5.05 19.38
CA SER A 102 -9.27 -4.95 17.94
C SER A 102 -8.82 -3.55 17.54
N GLY A 103 -9.46 -2.51 18.09
CA GLY A 103 -9.09 -1.11 17.87
C GLY A 103 -7.71 -0.75 18.44
N MET A 104 -7.38 -1.19 19.65
CA MET A 104 -6.05 -0.99 20.24
C MET A 104 -4.97 -1.66 19.40
N SER A 105 -5.20 -2.90 18.97
CA SER A 105 -4.26 -3.63 18.10
C SER A 105 -4.09 -2.94 16.74
N ALA A 106 -5.18 -2.45 16.14
CA ALA A 106 -5.14 -1.73 14.88
C ALA A 106 -4.35 -0.41 15.01
N ARG A 107 -4.57 0.35 16.10
CA ARG A 107 -3.84 1.59 16.38
C ARG A 107 -2.33 1.33 16.54
N LEU A 108 -1.95 0.29 17.29
CA LEU A 108 -0.55 -0.06 17.47
C LEU A 108 0.12 -0.44 16.14
N LYS A 109 -0.54 -1.32 15.36
CA LYS A 109 -0.06 -1.72 14.03
C LYS A 109 0.17 -0.50 13.12
N PHE A 110 -0.83 0.37 13.05
CA PHE A 110 -0.76 1.57 12.23
C PHE A 110 0.38 2.52 12.67
N SER A 111 0.54 2.72 13.98
CA SER A 111 1.61 3.56 14.53
C SER A 111 2.99 3.05 14.18
N ILE A 112 3.22 1.74 14.34
CA ILE A 112 4.49 1.10 13.97
C ILE A 112 4.71 1.29 12.45
N ALA A 113 3.72 0.94 11.65
CA ALA A 113 3.84 0.95 10.19
C ALA A 113 4.14 2.34 9.61
N THR A 114 3.64 3.41 10.24
CA THR A 114 3.82 4.81 9.82
C THR A 114 4.92 5.56 10.57
N SER A 115 5.74 4.88 11.36
CA SER A 115 6.79 5.51 12.17
C SER A 115 8.07 5.80 11.39
N VAL A 116 8.30 5.11 10.30
CA VAL A 116 9.54 5.22 9.50
C VAL A 116 9.20 5.54 8.05
N ARG A 117 9.84 6.56 7.52
CA ARG A 117 9.69 6.96 6.10
C ARG A 117 10.16 5.85 5.16
N ALA A 118 9.51 5.75 4.02
CA ALA A 118 9.88 4.83 2.95
C ALA A 118 10.18 5.59 1.65
N GLU A 119 11.26 5.22 0.95
CA GLU A 119 11.50 5.74 -0.39
C GLU A 119 10.53 5.14 -1.41
N ILE A 120 10.11 3.89 -1.20
CA ILE A 120 9.06 3.20 -1.97
C ILE A 120 8.06 2.63 -0.97
N LEU A 121 6.86 3.19 -0.99
CA LEU A 121 5.78 2.81 -0.11
C LEU A 121 4.71 2.04 -0.89
N LEU A 122 4.37 0.87 -0.39
CA LEU A 122 3.31 0.02 -0.92
C LEU A 122 2.18 -0.03 0.11
N VAL A 123 1.01 0.45 -0.26
CA VAL A 123 -0.18 0.49 0.62
C VAL A 123 -1.23 -0.47 0.10
N ASP A 124 -1.49 -1.54 0.84
CA ASP A 124 -2.64 -2.41 0.61
C ASP A 124 -3.77 -2.01 1.57
N GLU A 125 -4.97 -1.91 1.09
CA GLU A 125 -6.19 -1.33 1.69
C GLU A 125 -6.49 -1.66 3.17
N ALA A 126 -5.78 -2.58 3.77
CA ALA A 126 -6.05 -3.16 5.10
C ALA A 126 -5.88 -2.20 6.31
N LEU A 127 -5.81 -0.88 6.11
CA LEU A 127 -5.63 0.10 7.20
C LEU A 127 -6.94 0.72 7.71
N SER A 128 -8.06 0.05 7.58
CA SER A 128 -9.30 0.48 8.23
C SER A 128 -9.20 0.30 9.75
N THR A 129 -8.86 1.37 10.45
CA THR A 129 -8.92 1.44 11.90
C THR A 129 -10.38 1.62 12.31
N GLY A 130 -10.99 0.61 12.91
CA GLY A 130 -12.43 0.58 13.25
C GLY A 130 -12.93 1.61 14.29
N ASP A 131 -12.13 2.60 14.66
CA ASP A 131 -12.47 3.64 15.63
C ASP A 131 -12.62 4.99 14.92
N SER A 132 -13.79 5.61 15.01
CA SER A 132 -14.12 6.86 14.32
C SER A 132 -13.25 8.05 14.78
N THR A 133 -12.87 8.11 16.05
CA THR A 133 -12.04 9.19 16.59
C THR A 133 -10.59 9.07 16.12
N PHE A 134 -10.08 7.85 16.06
CA PHE A 134 -8.76 7.55 15.55
C PHE A 134 -8.67 7.69 14.02
N THR A 135 -9.77 7.46 13.31
CA THR A 135 -9.82 7.53 11.84
C THR A 135 -9.37 8.89 11.29
N SER A 136 -9.80 10.00 11.91
CA SER A 136 -9.38 11.35 11.48
C SER A 136 -7.90 11.61 11.71
N LYS A 137 -7.37 11.15 12.87
CA LYS A 137 -5.94 11.25 13.21
C LYS A 137 -5.10 10.38 12.28
N ALA A 138 -5.56 9.15 12.02
CA ALA A 138 -4.92 8.21 11.12
C ALA A 138 -4.90 8.72 9.67
N LYS A 139 -6.00 9.34 9.22
CA LYS A 139 -6.06 9.93 7.88
C LYS A 139 -5.02 11.04 7.71
N LYS A 140 -4.97 12.00 8.63
CA LYS A 140 -3.97 13.10 8.58
C LYS A 140 -2.53 12.56 8.57
N ARG A 141 -2.25 11.53 9.38
CA ARG A 141 -0.93 10.90 9.40
C ARG A 141 -0.62 10.19 8.09
N MET A 142 -1.62 9.50 7.52
CA MET A 142 -1.46 8.86 6.22
C MET A 142 -1.20 9.89 5.13
N ASP A 143 -1.97 10.98 5.10
CA ASP A 143 -1.79 12.06 4.12
C ASP A 143 -0.35 12.63 4.21
N SER A 144 0.13 13.01 5.42
CA SER A 144 1.53 13.41 5.62
C SER A 144 2.53 12.33 5.22
N PHE A 145 2.25 11.07 5.57
CA PHE A 145 3.15 9.96 5.27
C PHE A 145 3.26 9.71 3.75
N LEU A 146 2.17 9.85 3.01
CA LEU A 146 2.15 9.77 1.55
C LEU A 146 2.90 10.94 0.92
N GLU A 147 2.70 12.17 1.41
CA GLU A 147 3.38 13.38 0.93
C GLU A 147 4.90 13.34 1.17
N GLU A 148 5.32 12.76 2.30
CA GLU A 148 6.72 12.65 2.68
C GLU A 148 7.44 11.43 2.09
N SER A 149 6.69 10.45 1.57
CA SER A 149 7.24 9.27 0.90
C SER A 149 7.75 9.61 -0.49
N GLY A 150 8.74 8.84 -0.96
CA GLY A 150 9.29 9.02 -2.30
C GLY A 150 8.30 8.58 -3.37
N THR A 151 8.18 7.29 -3.61
CA THR A 151 7.25 6.69 -4.58
C THR A 151 6.19 5.90 -3.83
N VAL A 152 4.94 6.07 -4.18
CA VAL A 152 3.81 5.40 -3.51
C VAL A 152 3.03 4.52 -4.48
N PHE A 153 2.77 3.28 -4.10
CA PHE A 153 1.78 2.41 -4.76
C PHE A 153 0.62 2.18 -3.79
N LEU A 154 -0.57 2.61 -4.20
CA LEU A 154 -1.78 2.54 -3.38
C LEU A 154 -2.80 1.60 -4.00
N VAL A 155 -3.13 0.52 -3.31
CA VAL A 155 -4.29 -0.32 -3.61
C VAL A 155 -5.46 0.13 -2.77
N SER A 156 -6.59 0.44 -3.38
CA SER A 156 -7.84 0.74 -2.69
C SER A 156 -9.05 0.23 -3.46
N HIS A 157 -10.07 -0.26 -2.75
CA HIS A 157 -11.38 -0.58 -3.33
C HIS A 157 -12.15 0.69 -3.73
N GLY A 158 -11.83 1.83 -3.11
CA GLY A 158 -12.42 3.12 -3.42
C GLY A 158 -11.71 3.83 -4.57
N ALA A 159 -12.28 3.83 -5.77
CA ALA A 159 -11.73 4.62 -6.87
C ALA A 159 -11.57 6.12 -6.51
N LYS A 160 -12.39 6.63 -5.59
CA LYS A 160 -12.28 8.00 -5.07
C LYS A 160 -10.99 8.20 -4.29
N THR A 161 -10.61 7.25 -3.44
CA THR A 161 -9.36 7.30 -2.66
C THR A 161 -8.14 7.37 -3.60
N ILE A 162 -8.14 6.58 -4.68
CA ILE A 162 -7.08 6.64 -5.68
C ILE A 162 -7.08 7.98 -6.41
N GLN A 163 -8.26 8.49 -6.80
CA GLN A 163 -8.38 9.78 -7.46
C GLN A 163 -7.84 10.94 -6.61
N ASP A 164 -8.05 10.89 -5.29
CA ASP A 164 -7.67 11.97 -4.37
C ASP A 164 -6.19 11.93 -3.96
N ASN A 165 -5.56 10.72 -4.00
CA ASN A 165 -4.21 10.53 -3.47
C ASN A 165 -3.15 10.14 -4.52
N CYS A 166 -3.56 9.86 -5.76
CA CYS A 166 -2.65 9.40 -6.80
C CYS A 166 -2.72 10.27 -8.04
N SER A 167 -1.56 10.57 -8.62
CA SER A 167 -1.46 11.27 -9.91
C SER A 167 -1.68 10.34 -11.10
N ARG A 168 -1.33 9.06 -10.95
CA ARG A 168 -1.38 8.02 -11.97
C ARG A 168 -2.09 6.78 -11.44
N ALA A 169 -2.70 6.00 -12.32
CA ALA A 169 -3.29 4.73 -11.95
C ALA A 169 -2.95 3.64 -12.97
N LEU A 170 -2.88 2.40 -12.48
CA LEU A 170 -2.85 1.17 -13.26
C LEU A 170 -4.20 0.48 -13.07
N TRP A 171 -4.78 -0.03 -14.15
CA TRP A 171 -5.98 -0.86 -14.05
C TRP A 171 -5.62 -2.31 -14.34
N LEU A 172 -5.73 -3.15 -13.29
CA LEU A 172 -5.56 -4.60 -13.39
C LEU A 172 -6.89 -5.30 -13.62
N HIS A 173 -6.92 -6.15 -14.61
CA HIS A 173 -8.05 -7.01 -14.92
C HIS A 173 -7.53 -8.41 -15.22
N GLU A 174 -8.00 -9.43 -14.47
CA GLU A 174 -7.61 -10.84 -14.65
C GLU A 174 -6.10 -11.10 -14.72
N GLY A 175 -5.34 -10.38 -13.89
CA GLY A 175 -3.87 -10.52 -13.82
C GLY A 175 -3.10 -9.66 -14.81
N GLU A 176 -3.77 -8.97 -15.72
CA GLU A 176 -3.15 -8.12 -16.74
C GLU A 176 -3.35 -6.62 -16.45
N ILE A 177 -2.37 -5.81 -16.80
CA ILE A 177 -2.53 -4.35 -16.83
C ILE A 177 -3.20 -3.99 -18.15
N ILE A 178 -4.45 -3.53 -18.08
CA ILE A 178 -5.23 -3.12 -19.25
C ILE A 178 -5.24 -1.61 -19.48
N ALA A 179 -4.76 -0.82 -18.52
CA ALA A 179 -4.56 0.61 -18.68
C ALA A 179 -3.53 1.14 -17.70
N ASP A 180 -2.85 2.21 -18.12
CA ASP A 180 -1.85 2.96 -17.37
C ASP A 180 -1.95 4.43 -17.78
N GLY A 181 -2.22 5.32 -16.85
CA GLY A 181 -2.41 6.73 -17.17
C GLY A 181 -2.90 7.59 -16.00
N PRO A 182 -3.35 8.83 -16.26
CA PRO A 182 -3.79 9.75 -15.22
C PRO A 182 -4.90 9.17 -14.35
N ALA A 183 -4.73 9.25 -13.02
CA ALA A 183 -5.66 8.66 -12.05
C ALA A 183 -7.09 9.21 -12.23
N GLU A 184 -7.25 10.49 -12.51
CA GLU A 184 -8.57 11.11 -12.69
C GLU A 184 -9.38 10.47 -13.83
N SER A 185 -8.77 10.26 -14.99
CA SER A 185 -9.46 9.67 -16.15
C SER A 185 -9.73 8.18 -15.95
N LEU A 186 -8.74 7.45 -15.44
CA LEU A 186 -8.89 6.00 -15.24
C LEU A 186 -9.88 5.66 -14.11
N THR A 187 -9.91 6.40 -13.02
CA THR A 187 -10.89 6.19 -11.95
C THR A 187 -12.32 6.49 -12.40
N LYS A 188 -12.52 7.49 -13.25
CA LYS A 188 -13.83 7.76 -13.86
C LYS A 188 -14.29 6.57 -14.72
N ARG A 189 -13.42 6.07 -15.60
CA ARG A 189 -13.72 4.92 -16.48
C ARG A 189 -13.95 3.65 -15.68
N TYR A 190 -13.12 3.38 -14.67
CA TYR A 190 -13.27 2.26 -13.76
C TYR A 190 -14.61 2.28 -13.01
N ARG A 191 -15.07 3.44 -12.52
CA ARG A 191 -16.38 3.58 -11.85
C ARG A 191 -17.53 3.27 -12.79
N VAL A 192 -17.46 3.71 -14.05
CA VAL A 192 -18.49 3.37 -15.04
C VAL A 192 -18.54 1.86 -15.25
N TRP A 193 -17.39 1.24 -15.47
CA TRP A 193 -17.29 -0.22 -15.59
C TRP A 193 -17.83 -0.95 -14.36
N SER A 194 -17.38 -0.57 -13.16
CA SER A 194 -17.80 -1.21 -11.90
C SER A 194 -19.31 -1.11 -11.67
N ASN A 195 -19.92 0.03 -12.03
CA ASN A 195 -21.36 0.20 -11.95
C ASN A 195 -22.10 -0.73 -12.94
N ARG A 196 -21.61 -0.85 -14.19
CA ARG A 196 -22.21 -1.75 -15.18
C ARG A 196 -22.16 -3.20 -14.70
N ALA A 197 -20.99 -3.65 -14.25
CA ALA A 197 -20.80 -4.99 -13.69
C ALA A 197 -21.70 -5.24 -12.46
N ALA A 198 -21.83 -4.27 -11.55
CA ALA A 198 -22.69 -4.41 -10.36
C ALA A 198 -24.18 -4.42 -10.67
N THR A 199 -24.62 -3.87 -11.80
CA THR A 199 -26.04 -3.80 -12.21
C THR A 199 -26.42 -4.89 -13.22
N GLY A 200 -25.60 -5.92 -13.43
CA GLY A 200 -25.88 -7.04 -14.34
C GLY A 200 -25.84 -6.65 -15.83
N LYS A 201 -25.16 -5.55 -16.17
CA LYS A 201 -24.95 -5.12 -17.56
C LYS A 201 -23.61 -5.65 -18.08
N ASP A 202 -23.49 -6.98 -18.09
CA ASP A 202 -22.22 -7.66 -18.36
C ASP A 202 -21.65 -7.33 -19.74
N ASP A 203 -22.50 -7.29 -20.79
CA ASP A 203 -22.06 -6.95 -22.15
C ASP A 203 -21.47 -5.52 -22.23
N GLU A 204 -22.10 -4.54 -21.53
CA GLU A 204 -21.59 -3.17 -21.48
C GLU A 204 -20.26 -3.10 -20.69
N ALA A 205 -20.17 -3.85 -19.59
CA ALA A 205 -18.97 -3.94 -18.78
C ALA A 205 -17.81 -4.58 -19.56
N GLU A 206 -18.06 -5.68 -20.26
CA GLU A 206 -17.07 -6.36 -21.09
C GLU A 206 -16.60 -5.49 -22.26
N LYS A 207 -17.51 -4.74 -22.88
CA LYS A 207 -17.16 -3.76 -23.91
C LYS A 207 -16.17 -2.70 -23.38
N ILE A 208 -16.39 -2.17 -22.18
CA ILE A 208 -15.49 -1.18 -21.57
C ILE A 208 -14.10 -1.80 -21.36
N ILE A 209 -14.01 -3.05 -20.89
CA ILE A 209 -12.72 -3.74 -20.71
C ILE A 209 -12.01 -3.89 -22.05
N ARG A 210 -12.67 -4.42 -23.08
CA ARG A 210 -12.09 -4.61 -24.41
C ARG A 210 -11.58 -3.29 -25.02
N GLU A 211 -12.38 -2.23 -24.97
CA GLU A 211 -11.97 -0.91 -25.46
C GLU A 211 -10.80 -0.32 -24.67
N THR A 212 -10.76 -0.56 -23.35
CA THR A 212 -9.68 -0.10 -22.48
C THR A 212 -8.38 -0.83 -22.80
N ALA A 213 -8.43 -2.17 -22.88
CA ALA A 213 -7.28 -2.98 -23.23
C ALA A 213 -6.75 -2.70 -24.65
N ALA A 214 -7.65 -2.51 -25.61
CA ALA A 214 -7.26 -2.19 -26.99
C ALA A 214 -6.57 -0.83 -27.13
N SER A 215 -6.83 0.12 -26.22
CA SER A 215 -6.18 1.44 -26.19
C SER A 215 -4.85 1.46 -25.44
N TYR A 216 -4.50 0.39 -24.73
CA TYR A 216 -3.28 0.31 -23.93
C TYR A 216 -2.14 -0.35 -24.72
N THR A 217 -1.01 0.33 -24.77
CA THR A 217 0.24 -0.21 -25.29
C THR A 217 1.26 -0.25 -24.16
N PRO A 218 1.73 -1.44 -23.73
CA PRO A 218 2.77 -1.53 -22.71
C PRO A 218 4.03 -0.76 -23.11
N PRO A 219 4.65 0.00 -22.20
CA PRO A 219 5.88 0.72 -22.49
C PRO A 219 7.02 -0.24 -22.83
N ALA A 220 7.79 0.05 -23.89
CA ALA A 220 9.00 -0.66 -24.20
C ALA A 220 10.13 -0.19 -23.25
N ILE A 221 10.47 -1.04 -22.27
CA ILE A 221 11.50 -0.74 -21.28
C ILE A 221 12.85 -1.22 -21.82
N ARG A 222 13.80 -0.30 -22.05
CA ARG A 222 15.18 -0.60 -22.38
C ARG A 222 16.06 -0.25 -21.19
N LEU A 223 16.82 -1.23 -20.70
CA LEU A 223 17.81 -1.02 -19.66
C LEU A 223 19.11 -0.57 -20.30
N SER A 224 19.68 0.55 -19.87
CA SER A 224 21.03 0.94 -20.32
C SER A 224 22.06 -0.03 -19.74
N SER A 225 23.06 -0.41 -20.54
CA SER A 225 24.13 -1.33 -20.14
C SER A 225 25.04 -0.78 -19.02
N GLU A 226 24.98 0.51 -18.73
CA GLU A 226 25.79 1.17 -17.70
C GLU A 226 25.33 0.88 -16.25
N THR A 227 24.14 0.33 -16.04
CA THR A 227 23.63 -0.02 -14.69
C THR A 227 23.98 -1.45 -14.27
N ALA A 228 24.71 -2.21 -15.09
CA ALA A 228 25.06 -3.61 -14.80
C ALA A 228 26.37 -3.79 -14.01
N SER A 229 27.04 -2.69 -13.60
CA SER A 229 28.31 -2.70 -12.87
C SER A 229 28.21 -1.86 -11.59
N ARG A 230 27.39 -2.29 -10.64
CA ARG A 230 27.56 -1.93 -9.21
C ARG A 230 26.87 -2.95 -8.34
#